data_538bbf6b26aded697c65416ffeb0f594
#
_entry.id   538bbf6b26aded697c65416ffeb0f594
#
_cell.length_a   1.000
_cell.length_b   1.000
_cell.length_c   1.000
_cell.angle_alpha   90.00
_cell.angle_beta   90.00
_cell.angle_gamma   90.00
#
_symmetry.space_group_name_H-M   'P 1'
#
loop_
_entity.id
_entity.type
_entity.pdbx_description
1 polymer ?
#
loop_
_entity_poly.entity_id
_entity_poly.type
_entity_poly.pdbx_seq_one_letter_code
_entity_poly.pdbx_strand_id
1 'polypeptide(L)'
;MKTRLIQLFGAAMMVAFAAGAMAQTVKVGVVLPYTGGSAEFAQQVDRGIQTFMKLNPTAFAPYKIEIVKRDSKNPSGAEAKTAVQELIVQEKVDILTGFIYSGDAIASAALATEAKKLMVIMNAGTAWITTLSPMISRVSFSMWHSGYAMGEAAAKNLKAKTAVIGYTDYPPGKDSLDAFKRGFEANGGKIIDEIPMAGPAQVPDFTPFFQRAKDKKPDVFFVFVPSGDHAVAVMKTYNALGMRQAGIKLIGPGDLTPDYKLQSMGDAAVGLVTIHHYNADLDNPQNKRFVQAWKKEFGADSTPDFMGVQGYDGMAAIAHVVTALNGKIDADAAINALRGWKYDSPRGPISIDPRTRDIVMNEYLSEVVKSGGRLVQKNIGTIVAVKDMCKELGEGRCKQ
;
A
#
# COMPACT_ATOMS: atom_id res chain seq x y z
N MET A 1 93.74 16.63 0.24
CA MET A 1 93.30 18.02 0.31
C MET A 1 91.84 18.05 -0.25
N LYS A 2 90.95 18.38 0.64
CA LYS A 2 89.51 18.70 0.49
C LYS A 2 88.63 17.80 -0.41
N THR A 3 88.14 16.74 0.24
CA THR A 3 87.01 15.87 -0.17
C THR A 3 85.67 16.59 0.05
N ARG A 4 84.84 16.74 -0.94
CA ARG A 4 83.44 17.19 -0.79
C ARG A 4 82.48 15.98 -0.86
N LEU A 5 81.83 15.68 0.25
CA LEU A 5 80.73 14.73 0.36
C LEU A 5 79.49 15.39 -0.31
N ILE A 6 78.89 14.69 -1.27
CA ILE A 6 77.60 15.04 -1.83
C ILE A 6 76.58 14.18 -1.13
N GLN A 7 75.73 14.80 -0.32
CA GLN A 7 74.54 14.15 0.29
C GLN A 7 73.40 14.16 -0.71
N LEU A 8 73.03 12.98 -1.21
CA LEU A 8 71.81 12.76 -1.97
C LEU A 8 70.63 12.64 -1.02
N PHE A 9 69.78 13.65 -0.95
CA PHE A 9 68.48 13.59 -0.31
C PHE A 9 67.52 12.89 -1.25
N GLY A 10 67.16 11.62 -0.96
CA GLY A 10 66.07 10.93 -1.62
C GLY A 10 64.72 11.41 -1.07
N ALA A 11 63.98 12.21 -1.86
CA ALA A 11 62.62 12.55 -1.57
C ALA A 11 61.72 11.33 -1.93
N ALA A 12 61.31 10.57 -0.92
CA ALA A 12 60.29 9.56 -1.05
C ALA A 12 58.94 10.26 -1.27
N MET A 13 58.47 10.30 -2.49
CA MET A 13 57.16 10.78 -2.89
C MET A 13 56.12 9.73 -2.44
N MET A 14 55.45 9.92 -1.30
CA MET A 14 54.28 9.15 -0.91
C MET A 14 53.14 9.54 -1.83
N VAL A 15 52.87 8.72 -2.85
CA VAL A 15 51.65 8.76 -3.63
C VAL A 15 50.55 8.17 -2.74
N ALA A 16 49.83 9.04 -2.03
CA ALA A 16 48.59 8.67 -1.39
C ALA A 16 47.59 8.29 -2.48
N PHE A 17 47.40 7.00 -2.76
CA PHE A 17 46.25 6.49 -3.47
C PHE A 17 45.01 6.83 -2.64
N ALA A 18 44.38 7.96 -2.90
CA ALA A 18 43.01 8.17 -2.53
C ALA A 18 42.19 7.14 -3.32
N ALA A 19 42.07 5.93 -2.77
CA ALA A 19 41.03 5.01 -3.22
C ALA A 19 39.72 5.73 -2.93
N GLY A 20 39.17 6.39 -3.96
CA GLY A 20 37.82 6.92 -3.93
C GLY A 20 36.93 5.76 -3.50
N ALA A 21 36.44 5.79 -2.28
CA ALA A 21 35.50 4.82 -1.79
C ALA A 21 34.31 4.83 -2.74
N MET A 22 34.26 3.87 -3.67
CA MET A 22 33.07 3.68 -4.52
C MET A 22 31.90 3.52 -3.58
N ALA A 23 30.92 4.42 -3.69
CA ALA A 23 29.71 4.34 -2.88
C ALA A 23 29.13 2.92 -3.01
N GLN A 24 28.99 2.21 -1.90
CA GLN A 24 28.42 0.87 -1.87
C GLN A 24 27.03 0.94 -2.50
N THR A 25 26.75 0.05 -3.46
CA THR A 25 25.45 -0.05 -4.13
C THR A 25 24.58 -1.05 -3.36
N VAL A 26 23.36 -0.63 -3.03
CA VAL A 26 22.29 -1.51 -2.49
C VAL A 26 21.28 -1.73 -3.61
N LYS A 27 21.04 -2.99 -3.95
CA LYS A 27 20.09 -3.39 -4.99
C LYS A 27 18.72 -3.67 -4.40
N VAL A 28 17.69 -3.02 -4.94
CA VAL A 28 16.30 -3.15 -4.52
C VAL A 28 15.49 -3.79 -5.65
N GLY A 29 15.03 -5.03 -5.45
CA GLY A 29 14.17 -5.74 -6.38
C GLY A 29 12.70 -5.33 -6.18
N VAL A 30 12.07 -4.81 -7.24
CA VAL A 30 10.68 -4.34 -7.22
C VAL A 30 9.83 -5.27 -8.08
N VAL A 31 8.81 -5.90 -7.45
CA VAL A 31 7.88 -6.83 -8.11
C VAL A 31 6.49 -6.20 -8.16
N LEU A 32 6.05 -5.81 -9.36
CA LEU A 32 4.78 -5.16 -9.61
C LEU A 32 4.16 -5.66 -10.93
N PRO A 33 2.83 -5.57 -11.13
CA PRO A 33 2.18 -5.97 -12.38
C PRO A 33 2.36 -4.87 -13.44
N TYR A 34 3.49 -4.87 -14.13
CA TYR A 34 3.81 -3.84 -15.14
C TYR A 34 3.04 -3.98 -16.44
N THR A 35 2.46 -5.16 -16.69
CA THR A 35 1.64 -5.44 -17.89
C THR A 35 0.24 -5.90 -17.52
N GLY A 36 -0.67 -5.88 -18.50
CA GLY A 36 -2.07 -6.31 -18.31
C GLY A 36 -2.97 -5.24 -17.67
N GLY A 37 -4.13 -5.67 -17.20
CA GLY A 37 -5.18 -4.77 -16.69
C GLY A 37 -4.85 -4.01 -15.41
N SER A 38 -3.75 -4.37 -14.73
CA SER A 38 -3.33 -3.76 -13.47
C SER A 38 -2.06 -2.91 -13.58
N ALA A 39 -1.62 -2.62 -14.82
CA ALA A 39 -0.41 -1.80 -15.05
C ALA A 39 -0.52 -0.40 -14.42
N GLU A 40 -1.73 0.16 -14.30
CA GLU A 40 -1.94 1.44 -13.63
C GLU A 40 -1.56 1.39 -12.14
N PHE A 41 -1.74 0.26 -11.46
CA PHE A 41 -1.33 0.08 -10.06
C PHE A 41 0.19 0.14 -9.90
N ALA A 42 0.90 -0.59 -10.77
CA ALA A 42 2.35 -0.53 -10.83
C ALA A 42 2.86 0.89 -11.12
N GLN A 43 2.20 1.60 -12.02
CA GLN A 43 2.53 2.98 -12.35
C GLN A 43 2.35 3.92 -11.15
N GLN A 44 1.30 3.78 -10.36
CA GLN A 44 1.08 4.58 -9.15
C GLN A 44 2.22 4.33 -8.13
N VAL A 45 2.54 3.08 -7.83
CA VAL A 45 3.64 2.74 -6.90
C VAL A 45 4.98 3.28 -7.41
N ASP A 46 5.31 3.07 -8.69
CA ASP A 46 6.55 3.55 -9.29
C ASP A 46 6.69 5.07 -9.23
N ARG A 47 5.61 5.81 -9.48
CA ARG A 47 5.59 7.27 -9.37
C ARG A 47 5.78 7.71 -7.92
N GLY A 48 5.24 6.97 -6.96
CA GLY A 48 5.49 7.18 -5.54
C GLY A 48 6.97 7.02 -5.18
N ILE A 49 7.59 5.93 -5.64
CA ILE A 49 9.04 5.67 -5.51
C ILE A 49 9.85 6.83 -6.09
N GLN A 50 9.55 7.24 -7.32
CA GLN A 50 10.24 8.34 -8.00
C GLN A 50 10.07 9.67 -7.25
N THR A 51 8.86 9.95 -6.75
CA THR A 51 8.57 11.17 -5.98
C THR A 51 9.37 11.20 -4.68
N PHE A 52 9.48 10.06 -3.97
CA PHE A 52 10.34 9.96 -2.79
C PHE A 52 11.79 10.29 -3.11
N MET A 53 12.36 9.64 -4.12
CA MET A 53 13.75 9.85 -4.53
C MET A 53 14.02 11.32 -4.91
N LYS A 54 13.07 11.96 -5.57
CA LYS A 54 13.19 13.36 -5.98
C LYS A 54 13.09 14.35 -4.82
N LEU A 55 12.19 14.10 -3.88
CA LEU A 55 12.00 14.96 -2.70
C LEU A 55 13.08 14.77 -1.64
N ASN A 56 13.77 13.62 -1.65
CA ASN A 56 14.75 13.24 -0.63
C ASN A 56 16.05 12.73 -1.29
N PRO A 57 16.77 13.58 -2.06
CA PRO A 57 17.91 13.14 -2.88
C PRO A 57 19.10 12.61 -2.07
N THR A 58 19.16 12.93 -0.78
CA THR A 58 20.22 12.48 0.14
C THR A 58 19.77 11.37 1.10
N ALA A 59 18.54 10.86 0.96
CA ALA A 59 17.97 9.89 1.90
C ALA A 59 18.79 8.59 2.02
N PHE A 60 19.54 8.25 0.99
CA PHE A 60 20.38 7.05 0.94
C PHE A 60 21.89 7.35 1.08
N ALA A 61 22.28 8.62 1.17
CA ALA A 61 23.69 8.98 1.20
C ALA A 61 24.42 8.35 2.41
N PRO A 62 25.66 7.85 2.24
CA PRO A 62 26.49 7.92 1.02
C PRO A 62 26.29 6.74 0.04
N TYR A 63 25.24 5.93 0.18
CA TYR A 63 25.00 4.72 -0.61
C TYR A 63 24.30 5.03 -1.93
N LYS A 64 24.55 4.21 -2.95
CA LYS A 64 23.84 4.22 -4.24
C LYS A 64 22.71 3.18 -4.19
N ILE A 65 21.52 3.56 -4.68
CA ILE A 65 20.40 2.63 -4.84
C ILE A 65 20.27 2.25 -6.32
N GLU A 66 20.22 0.95 -6.57
CA GLU A 66 19.90 0.38 -7.87
C GLU A 66 18.54 -0.34 -7.78
N ILE A 67 17.57 0.11 -8.58
CA ILE A 67 16.23 -0.49 -8.61
C ILE A 67 16.16 -1.48 -9.78
N VAL A 68 15.89 -2.75 -9.47
CA VAL A 68 15.72 -3.82 -10.46
C VAL A 68 14.25 -4.24 -10.48
N LYS A 69 13.58 -4.02 -11.61
CA LYS A 69 12.14 -4.26 -11.75
C LYS A 69 11.86 -5.61 -12.38
N ARG A 70 10.78 -6.29 -11.92
CA ARG A 70 10.24 -7.52 -12.51
C ARG A 70 8.72 -7.45 -12.54
N ASP A 71 8.15 -7.98 -13.62
CA ASP A 71 6.72 -7.98 -13.87
C ASP A 71 6.04 -9.22 -13.25
N SER A 72 5.11 -9.02 -12.33
CA SER A 72 4.27 -10.08 -11.77
C SER A 72 3.03 -10.39 -12.63
N LYS A 73 2.74 -9.60 -13.65
CA LYS A 73 1.68 -9.73 -14.65
C LYS A 73 0.27 -9.80 -14.09
N ASN A 74 -0.05 -10.82 -13.30
CA ASN A 74 -1.39 -11.16 -12.86
C ASN A 74 -1.43 -11.62 -11.38
N PRO A 75 -2.60 -11.71 -10.74
CA PRO A 75 -2.73 -12.01 -9.31
C PRO A 75 -2.51 -13.49 -8.93
N SER A 76 -2.03 -14.35 -9.84
CA SER A 76 -1.88 -15.80 -9.58
C SER A 76 -0.75 -16.15 -8.59
N GLY A 77 0.23 -15.25 -8.46
CA GLY A 77 1.42 -15.45 -7.64
C GLY A 77 2.53 -16.28 -8.33
N ALA A 78 2.25 -16.98 -9.41
CA ALA A 78 3.24 -17.84 -10.08
C ALA A 78 4.36 -17.02 -10.73
N GLU A 79 4.01 -15.99 -11.48
CA GLU A 79 4.94 -15.07 -12.11
C GLU A 79 5.74 -14.29 -11.07
N ALA A 80 5.09 -13.82 -9.99
CA ALA A 80 5.77 -13.14 -8.89
C ALA A 80 6.83 -14.03 -8.23
N LYS A 81 6.52 -15.33 -8.01
CA LYS A 81 7.47 -16.29 -7.46
C LYS A 81 8.70 -16.44 -8.37
N THR A 82 8.49 -16.58 -9.69
CA THR A 82 9.56 -16.64 -10.67
C THR A 82 10.40 -15.36 -10.67
N ALA A 83 9.74 -14.20 -10.70
CA ALA A 83 10.37 -12.88 -10.65
C ALA A 83 11.26 -12.71 -9.41
N VAL A 84 10.76 -13.12 -8.22
CA VAL A 84 11.53 -13.08 -6.97
C VAL A 84 12.74 -14.02 -7.02
N GLN A 85 12.57 -15.21 -7.59
CA GLN A 85 13.70 -16.15 -7.75
C GLN A 85 14.80 -15.58 -8.64
N GLU A 86 14.45 -14.94 -9.77
CA GLU A 86 15.42 -14.25 -10.64
C GLU A 86 16.11 -13.10 -9.91
N LEU A 87 15.35 -12.26 -9.18
CA LEU A 87 15.90 -11.15 -8.41
C LEU A 87 16.92 -11.61 -7.37
N ILE A 88 16.65 -12.74 -6.69
CA ILE A 88 17.54 -13.30 -5.67
C ILE A 88 18.78 -13.93 -6.31
N VAL A 89 18.59 -14.83 -7.30
CA VAL A 89 19.65 -15.69 -7.80
C VAL A 89 20.52 -15.00 -8.86
N GLN A 90 19.88 -14.33 -9.81
CA GLN A 90 20.58 -13.72 -10.95
C GLN A 90 21.03 -12.29 -10.65
N GLU A 91 20.10 -11.45 -10.16
CA GLU A 91 20.36 -10.05 -9.89
C GLU A 91 21.04 -9.81 -8.54
N LYS A 92 20.95 -10.77 -7.61
CA LYS A 92 21.52 -10.72 -6.26
C LYS A 92 21.06 -9.47 -5.50
N VAL A 93 19.75 -9.17 -5.55
CA VAL A 93 19.19 -8.03 -4.82
C VAL A 93 19.35 -8.18 -3.32
N ASP A 94 19.47 -7.04 -2.63
CA ASP A 94 19.60 -6.99 -1.17
C ASP A 94 18.23 -6.95 -0.48
N ILE A 95 17.27 -6.27 -1.09
CA ILE A 95 15.91 -6.05 -0.56
C ILE A 95 14.90 -6.38 -1.65
N LEU A 96 13.78 -6.98 -1.27
CA LEU A 96 12.60 -7.21 -2.10
C LEU A 96 11.49 -6.25 -1.70
N THR A 97 10.78 -5.68 -2.67
CA THR A 97 9.65 -4.78 -2.40
C THR A 97 8.63 -4.75 -3.53
N GLY A 98 7.54 -4.00 -3.33
CA GLY A 98 6.40 -3.92 -4.24
C GLY A 98 5.24 -4.77 -3.77
N PHE A 99 4.84 -5.77 -4.54
CA PHE A 99 3.76 -6.72 -4.26
C PHE A 99 2.38 -6.08 -4.15
N ILE A 100 1.75 -5.89 -5.31
CA ILE A 100 0.37 -5.37 -5.38
C ILE A 100 -0.62 -6.40 -4.85
N TYR A 101 -0.55 -7.62 -5.37
CA TYR A 101 -1.49 -8.67 -5.01
C TYR A 101 -1.01 -9.51 -3.82
N SER A 102 -1.95 -9.88 -2.96
CA SER A 102 -1.65 -10.77 -1.84
C SER A 102 -1.14 -12.13 -2.30
N GLY A 103 -1.62 -12.66 -3.44
CA GLY A 103 -1.12 -13.89 -4.06
C GLY A 103 0.38 -13.83 -4.35
N ASP A 104 0.86 -12.68 -4.84
CA ASP A 104 2.29 -12.45 -5.16
C ASP A 104 3.15 -12.49 -3.89
N ALA A 105 2.71 -11.78 -2.85
CA ALA A 105 3.40 -11.75 -1.56
C ALA A 105 3.42 -13.13 -0.88
N ILE A 106 2.29 -13.84 -0.89
CA ILE A 106 2.16 -15.19 -0.31
C ILE A 106 3.08 -16.17 -1.01
N ALA A 107 3.08 -16.19 -2.36
CA ALA A 107 3.91 -17.10 -3.15
C ALA A 107 5.42 -16.83 -2.99
N SER A 108 5.80 -15.61 -2.64
CA SER A 108 7.18 -15.16 -2.50
C SER A 108 7.73 -15.27 -1.08
N ALA A 109 6.89 -15.43 -0.06
CA ALA A 109 7.28 -15.38 1.35
C ALA A 109 8.36 -16.43 1.73
N ALA A 110 8.22 -17.67 1.25
CA ALA A 110 9.19 -18.74 1.51
C ALA A 110 10.56 -18.40 0.91
N LEU A 111 10.60 -17.88 -0.32
CA LEU A 111 11.86 -17.48 -0.98
C LEU A 111 12.58 -16.38 -0.22
N ALA A 112 11.84 -15.38 0.27
CA ALA A 112 12.41 -14.31 1.09
C ALA A 112 13.04 -14.85 2.39
N THR A 113 12.37 -15.85 3.02
CA THR A 113 12.86 -16.51 4.23
C THR A 113 14.13 -17.31 3.97
N GLU A 114 14.10 -18.19 2.97
CA GLU A 114 15.22 -19.08 2.61
C GLU A 114 16.45 -18.29 2.19
N ALA A 115 16.27 -17.24 1.41
CA ALA A 115 17.36 -16.37 0.94
C ALA A 115 17.77 -15.31 1.96
N LYS A 116 17.11 -15.22 3.13
CA LYS A 116 17.30 -14.16 4.14
C LYS A 116 17.28 -12.76 3.52
N LYS A 117 16.20 -12.43 2.82
CA LYS A 117 15.99 -11.11 2.20
C LYS A 117 14.86 -10.37 2.90
N LEU A 118 15.13 -9.12 3.30
CA LEU A 118 14.05 -8.22 3.72
C LEU A 118 13.02 -8.09 2.59
N MET A 119 11.74 -8.24 2.92
CA MET A 119 10.63 -8.04 2.00
C MET A 119 9.69 -6.97 2.54
N VAL A 120 9.65 -5.81 1.89
CA VAL A 120 8.80 -4.68 2.25
C VAL A 120 7.56 -4.65 1.37
N ILE A 121 6.39 -4.85 1.97
CA ILE A 121 5.11 -4.88 1.23
C ILE A 121 4.58 -3.46 1.04
N MET A 122 4.36 -3.08 -0.22
CA MET A 122 3.86 -1.75 -0.60
C MET A 122 2.36 -1.72 -0.94
N ASN A 123 1.65 -2.87 -1.03
CA ASN A 123 0.20 -2.87 -1.21
C ASN A 123 -0.50 -4.11 -0.65
N ALA A 124 -0.07 -5.32 -0.94
CA ALA A 124 -0.78 -6.57 -0.62
C ALA A 124 -1.50 -6.55 0.75
N GLY A 125 -2.85 -6.56 0.71
CA GLY A 125 -3.71 -6.20 1.85
C GLY A 125 -4.21 -7.37 2.72
N THR A 126 -3.87 -8.64 2.43
CA THR A 126 -4.24 -9.77 3.29
C THR A 126 -3.50 -9.69 4.63
N ALA A 127 -4.23 -9.78 5.75
CA ALA A 127 -3.71 -9.49 7.09
C ALA A 127 -2.55 -10.40 7.51
N TRP A 128 -2.66 -11.69 7.26
CA TRP A 128 -1.71 -12.69 7.73
C TRP A 128 -0.39 -12.79 6.92
N ILE A 129 -0.16 -11.93 5.89
CA ILE A 129 1.07 -11.96 5.09
C ILE A 129 2.34 -11.87 5.94
N THR A 130 2.38 -10.95 6.91
CA THR A 130 3.57 -10.78 7.77
C THR A 130 3.82 -11.94 8.73
N THR A 131 2.85 -12.86 8.91
CA THR A 131 3.04 -14.07 9.70
C THR A 131 3.71 -15.21 8.92
N LEU A 132 3.74 -15.13 7.58
CA LEU A 132 4.32 -16.15 6.71
C LEU A 132 5.85 -16.20 6.76
N SER A 133 6.49 -15.09 7.11
CA SER A 133 7.94 -14.99 7.18
C SER A 133 8.37 -13.94 8.20
N PRO A 134 9.41 -14.22 8.99
CA PRO A 134 10.00 -13.20 9.86
C PRO A 134 10.70 -12.07 9.08
N MET A 135 10.98 -12.27 7.79
CA MET A 135 11.65 -11.32 6.91
C MET A 135 10.69 -10.31 6.25
N ILE A 136 9.39 -10.36 6.56
CA ILE A 136 8.39 -9.48 5.97
C ILE A 136 8.02 -8.35 6.94
N SER A 137 8.05 -7.11 6.44
CA SER A 137 7.40 -5.94 7.04
C SER A 137 6.47 -5.28 6.02
N ARG A 138 5.37 -4.69 6.47
CA ARG A 138 4.40 -4.05 5.61
C ARG A 138 4.25 -2.57 5.95
N VAL A 139 4.42 -1.71 4.94
CA VAL A 139 4.25 -0.27 5.04
C VAL A 139 2.93 0.22 4.42
N SER A 140 2.14 -0.69 3.84
CA SER A 140 0.90 -0.35 3.14
C SER A 140 -0.32 -0.30 4.07
N PHE A 141 -1.04 -1.39 4.19
CA PHE A 141 -2.23 -1.59 5.01
C PHE A 141 -2.60 -3.08 5.03
N SER A 142 -3.54 -3.48 5.89
CA SER A 142 -4.33 -4.70 5.70
C SER A 142 -5.80 -4.33 5.57
N MET A 143 -6.59 -5.21 4.97
CA MET A 143 -8.04 -5.00 4.86
C MET A 143 -8.73 -4.87 6.22
N TRP A 144 -8.06 -5.34 7.29
CA TRP A 144 -8.56 -5.22 8.66
C TRP A 144 -8.45 -3.80 9.23
N HIS A 145 -7.55 -2.95 8.72
CA HIS A 145 -7.53 -1.53 9.10
C HIS A 145 -8.83 -0.84 8.65
N SER A 146 -9.05 -0.78 7.34
CA SER A 146 -10.20 -0.07 6.77
C SER A 146 -11.52 -0.80 7.00
N GLY A 147 -11.54 -2.14 6.90
CA GLY A 147 -12.76 -2.93 7.05
C GLY A 147 -13.35 -2.82 8.45
N TYR A 148 -12.55 -3.03 9.50
CA TYR A 148 -13.00 -2.92 10.88
C TYR A 148 -13.44 -1.49 11.22
N ALA A 149 -12.63 -0.50 10.85
CA ALA A 149 -12.94 0.90 11.06
C ALA A 149 -14.22 1.34 10.31
N MET A 150 -14.46 0.84 9.08
CA MET A 150 -15.72 1.12 8.36
C MET A 150 -16.91 0.46 9.05
N GLY A 151 -16.78 -0.75 9.57
CA GLY A 151 -17.85 -1.41 10.34
C GLY A 151 -18.26 -0.58 11.55
N GLU A 152 -17.29 -0.09 12.30
CA GLU A 152 -17.50 0.81 13.43
C GLU A 152 -18.15 2.14 13.01
N ALA A 153 -17.63 2.77 11.95
CA ALA A 153 -18.17 4.02 11.41
C ALA A 153 -19.60 3.84 10.87
N ALA A 154 -19.90 2.73 10.21
CA ALA A 154 -21.26 2.44 9.72
C ALA A 154 -22.28 2.42 10.86
N ALA A 155 -21.98 1.75 11.96
CA ALA A 155 -22.86 1.70 13.12
C ALA A 155 -22.93 3.04 13.87
N LYS A 156 -21.79 3.67 14.16
CA LYS A 156 -21.71 4.85 15.03
C LYS A 156 -21.98 6.16 14.30
N ASN A 157 -21.38 6.36 13.12
CA ASN A 157 -21.47 7.63 12.37
C ASN A 157 -22.65 7.63 11.41
N LEU A 158 -22.85 6.54 10.65
CA LEU A 158 -23.93 6.46 9.66
C LEU A 158 -25.25 5.95 10.29
N LYS A 159 -25.23 5.50 11.55
CA LYS A 159 -26.40 5.00 12.32
C LYS A 159 -27.09 3.81 11.63
N ALA A 160 -26.36 3.06 10.82
CA ALA A 160 -26.85 1.85 10.16
C ALA A 160 -27.14 0.75 11.19
N LYS A 161 -28.24 0.01 10.99
CA LYS A 161 -28.64 -1.14 11.80
C LYS A 161 -28.43 -2.44 11.06
N THR A 162 -28.57 -2.42 9.74
CA THR A 162 -28.46 -3.58 8.88
C THR A 162 -27.48 -3.35 7.75
N ALA A 163 -26.70 -4.38 7.42
CA ALA A 163 -25.76 -4.33 6.31
C ALA A 163 -25.83 -5.61 5.48
N VAL A 164 -25.65 -5.46 4.17
CA VAL A 164 -25.23 -6.54 3.26
C VAL A 164 -23.76 -6.30 2.93
N ILE A 165 -22.99 -7.38 2.80
CA ILE A 165 -21.58 -7.33 2.43
C ILE A 165 -21.41 -7.97 1.04
N GLY A 166 -20.88 -7.21 0.06
CA GLY A 166 -20.39 -7.72 -1.21
C GLY A 166 -18.87 -7.71 -1.24
N TYR A 167 -18.25 -8.80 -1.64
CA TYR A 167 -16.79 -8.88 -1.65
C TYR A 167 -16.26 -9.74 -2.79
N THR A 168 -15.16 -9.30 -3.39
CA THR A 168 -14.43 -10.12 -4.38
C THR A 168 -13.88 -11.37 -3.71
N ASP A 169 -14.17 -12.57 -4.28
CA ASP A 169 -13.83 -13.87 -3.67
C ASP A 169 -12.35 -14.22 -3.85
N TYR A 170 -11.51 -13.64 -2.99
CA TYR A 170 -10.08 -13.94 -2.84
C TYR A 170 -9.60 -13.48 -1.44
N PRO A 171 -8.35 -13.75 -1.02
CA PRO A 171 -7.94 -13.52 0.38
C PRO A 171 -8.20 -12.11 0.92
N PRO A 172 -7.86 -10.99 0.26
CA PRO A 172 -8.22 -9.66 0.75
C PRO A 172 -9.73 -9.42 0.88
N GLY A 173 -10.53 -9.98 -0.03
CA GLY A 173 -11.99 -9.85 0.03
C GLY A 173 -12.59 -10.54 1.25
N LYS A 174 -12.07 -11.72 1.60
CA LYS A 174 -12.46 -12.45 2.81
C LYS A 174 -12.04 -11.70 4.08
N ASP A 175 -10.83 -11.15 4.09
CA ASP A 175 -10.39 -10.30 5.20
C ASP A 175 -11.26 -9.04 5.33
N SER A 176 -11.67 -8.44 4.22
CA SER A 176 -12.54 -7.25 4.20
C SER A 176 -13.95 -7.58 4.75
N LEU A 177 -14.51 -8.75 4.34
CA LEU A 177 -15.77 -9.28 4.88
C LEU A 177 -15.68 -9.44 6.41
N ASP A 178 -14.69 -10.21 6.87
CA ASP A 178 -14.53 -10.55 8.29
C ASP A 178 -14.31 -9.29 9.13
N ALA A 179 -13.46 -8.38 8.65
CA ALA A 179 -13.15 -7.13 9.33
C ALA A 179 -14.37 -6.22 9.47
N PHE A 180 -15.10 -5.98 8.37
CA PHE A 180 -16.30 -5.15 8.43
C PHE A 180 -17.37 -5.76 9.32
N LYS A 181 -17.67 -7.05 9.15
CA LYS A 181 -18.61 -7.78 9.97
C LYS A 181 -18.27 -7.64 11.45
N ARG A 182 -17.01 -7.90 11.81
CA ARG A 182 -16.54 -7.84 13.20
C ARG A 182 -16.70 -6.43 13.79
N GLY A 183 -16.30 -5.39 13.05
CA GLY A 183 -16.43 -4.00 13.48
C GLY A 183 -17.89 -3.55 13.59
N PHE A 184 -18.74 -3.95 12.65
CA PHE A 184 -20.16 -3.58 12.63
C PHE A 184 -20.97 -4.25 13.74
N GLU A 185 -20.83 -5.57 13.91
CA GLU A 185 -21.53 -6.34 14.93
C GLU A 185 -21.10 -5.98 16.35
N ALA A 186 -19.80 -5.71 16.57
CA ALA A 186 -19.29 -5.23 17.86
C ALA A 186 -19.91 -3.89 18.29
N ASN A 187 -20.49 -3.14 17.35
CA ASN A 187 -21.16 -1.86 17.59
C ASN A 187 -22.69 -1.91 17.39
N GLY A 188 -23.28 -3.11 17.47
CA GLY A 188 -24.73 -3.32 17.46
C GLY A 188 -25.39 -3.37 16.09
N GLY A 189 -24.60 -3.44 15.02
CA GLY A 189 -25.10 -3.68 13.66
C GLY A 189 -25.42 -5.16 13.44
N LYS A 190 -26.21 -5.46 12.39
CA LYS A 190 -26.57 -6.82 11.99
C LYS A 190 -26.24 -7.03 10.52
N ILE A 191 -25.45 -8.05 10.21
CA ILE A 191 -25.24 -8.52 8.84
C ILE A 191 -26.44 -9.37 8.44
N ILE A 192 -27.09 -9.03 7.33
CA ILE A 192 -28.29 -9.72 6.84
C ILE A 192 -28.05 -10.55 5.58
N ASP A 193 -26.94 -10.32 4.86
CA ASP A 193 -26.48 -11.18 3.77
C ASP A 193 -24.99 -10.96 3.48
N GLU A 194 -24.33 -11.99 2.95
CA GLU A 194 -22.94 -11.99 2.49
C GLU A 194 -22.91 -12.50 1.04
N ILE A 195 -22.37 -11.69 0.13
CA ILE A 195 -22.43 -11.93 -1.31
C ILE A 195 -21.00 -12.05 -1.86
N PRO A 196 -20.48 -13.29 -2.03
CA PRO A 196 -19.23 -13.47 -2.76
C PRO A 196 -19.45 -13.10 -4.24
N MET A 197 -18.57 -12.25 -4.74
CA MET A 197 -18.53 -11.84 -6.14
C MET A 197 -17.37 -12.56 -6.84
N ALA A 198 -17.27 -12.45 -8.17
CA ALA A 198 -16.19 -13.09 -8.93
C ALA A 198 -14.80 -12.68 -8.46
N GLY A 199 -13.78 -13.50 -8.78
CA GLY A 199 -12.38 -13.21 -8.44
C GLY A 199 -11.83 -11.95 -9.12
N PRO A 200 -10.61 -11.51 -8.73
CA PRO A 200 -10.07 -10.18 -9.08
C PRO A 200 -9.52 -10.06 -10.51
N ALA A 201 -9.44 -11.17 -11.26
CA ALA A 201 -8.76 -11.19 -12.57
C ALA A 201 -9.52 -10.44 -13.69
N GLN A 202 -10.84 -10.35 -13.59
CA GLN A 202 -11.69 -9.68 -14.56
C GLN A 202 -12.80 -8.92 -13.86
N VAL A 203 -13.22 -7.80 -14.45
CA VAL A 203 -14.40 -7.04 -13.98
C VAL A 203 -15.67 -7.82 -14.35
N PRO A 204 -16.43 -8.31 -13.35
CA PRO A 204 -17.67 -9.04 -13.63
C PRO A 204 -18.82 -8.10 -13.96
N ASP A 205 -19.94 -8.65 -14.45
CA ASP A 205 -21.24 -7.98 -14.34
C ASP A 205 -21.69 -7.98 -12.87
N PHE A 206 -21.73 -6.81 -12.27
CA PHE A 206 -22.14 -6.66 -10.87
C PHE A 206 -23.66 -6.69 -10.68
N THR A 207 -24.47 -6.61 -11.74
CA THR A 207 -25.94 -6.50 -11.70
C THR A 207 -26.60 -7.57 -10.81
N PRO A 208 -26.33 -8.88 -10.97
CA PRO A 208 -27.01 -9.89 -10.17
C PRO A 208 -26.67 -9.80 -8.67
N PHE A 209 -25.43 -9.44 -8.33
CA PHE A 209 -24.99 -9.29 -6.93
C PHE A 209 -25.65 -8.09 -6.27
N PHE A 210 -25.71 -6.97 -6.98
CA PHE A 210 -26.31 -5.72 -6.51
C PHE A 210 -27.84 -5.83 -6.43
N GLN A 211 -28.49 -6.55 -7.36
CA GLN A 211 -29.92 -6.81 -7.28
C GLN A 211 -30.25 -7.64 -6.03
N ARG A 212 -29.47 -8.70 -5.75
CA ARG A 212 -29.61 -9.49 -4.51
C ARG A 212 -29.48 -8.62 -3.25
N ALA A 213 -28.50 -7.72 -3.21
CA ALA A 213 -28.34 -6.77 -2.10
C ALA A 213 -29.55 -5.82 -1.98
N LYS A 214 -30.04 -5.29 -3.13
CA LYS A 214 -31.19 -4.40 -3.17
C LYS A 214 -32.48 -5.05 -2.63
N ASP A 215 -32.72 -6.31 -2.96
CA ASP A 215 -33.90 -7.07 -2.52
C ASP A 215 -33.92 -7.29 -1.00
N LYS A 216 -32.76 -7.30 -0.34
CA LYS A 216 -32.61 -7.37 1.13
C LYS A 216 -32.92 -6.07 1.85
N LYS A 217 -32.93 -4.94 1.16
CA LYS A 217 -33.19 -3.58 1.69
C LYS A 217 -32.36 -3.24 2.93
N PRO A 218 -31.03 -3.38 2.90
CA PRO A 218 -30.17 -2.99 4.02
C PRO A 218 -30.09 -1.47 4.14
N ASP A 219 -29.71 -0.96 5.33
CA ASP A 219 -29.35 0.44 5.52
C ASP A 219 -28.09 0.80 4.74
N VAL A 220 -27.10 -0.13 4.76
CA VAL A 220 -25.83 0.03 4.04
C VAL A 220 -25.48 -1.24 3.25
N PHE A 221 -24.90 -1.04 2.08
CA PHE A 221 -24.25 -2.09 1.31
C PHE A 221 -22.74 -1.83 1.35
N PHE A 222 -22.02 -2.63 2.13
CA PHE A 222 -20.57 -2.60 2.15
C PHE A 222 -20.04 -3.40 0.97
N VAL A 223 -19.15 -2.80 0.17
CA VAL A 223 -18.56 -3.46 -1.00
C VAL A 223 -17.06 -3.34 -0.97
N PHE A 224 -16.37 -4.47 -1.12
CA PHE A 224 -14.96 -4.52 -1.44
C PHE A 224 -14.73 -5.13 -2.82
N VAL A 225 -14.08 -4.39 -3.68
CA VAL A 225 -13.53 -4.82 -4.98
C VAL A 225 -12.13 -4.23 -5.16
N PRO A 226 -11.26 -4.82 -5.99
CA PRO A 226 -10.02 -4.15 -6.38
C PRO A 226 -10.30 -2.76 -6.97
N SER A 227 -9.39 -1.83 -6.73
CA SER A 227 -9.44 -0.48 -7.30
C SER A 227 -9.52 -0.47 -8.83
N GLY A 228 -9.65 0.69 -9.42
CA GLY A 228 -9.63 0.86 -10.88
C GLY A 228 -10.97 0.56 -11.53
N ASP A 229 -10.96 -0.24 -12.57
CA ASP A 229 -12.15 -0.50 -13.38
C ASP A 229 -13.26 -1.26 -12.64
N HIS A 230 -12.91 -2.09 -11.65
CA HIS A 230 -13.90 -2.71 -10.76
C HIS A 230 -14.69 -1.65 -9.97
N ALA A 231 -14.00 -0.67 -9.38
CA ALA A 231 -14.66 0.41 -8.65
C ALA A 231 -15.57 1.25 -9.54
N VAL A 232 -15.13 1.57 -10.76
CA VAL A 232 -15.95 2.28 -11.77
C VAL A 232 -17.20 1.47 -12.13
N ALA A 233 -17.06 0.16 -12.34
CA ALA A 233 -18.19 -0.72 -12.69
C ALA A 233 -19.18 -0.85 -11.52
N VAL A 234 -18.70 -0.94 -10.28
CA VAL A 234 -19.52 -0.92 -9.07
C VAL A 234 -20.37 0.36 -9.01
N MET A 235 -19.77 1.53 -9.24
CA MET A 235 -20.50 2.81 -9.23
C MET A 235 -21.56 2.88 -10.32
N LYS A 236 -21.25 2.42 -11.55
CA LYS A 236 -22.22 2.36 -12.65
C LYS A 236 -23.41 1.47 -12.31
N THR A 237 -23.15 0.28 -11.77
CA THR A 237 -24.19 -0.69 -11.39
C THR A 237 -25.07 -0.16 -10.25
N TYR A 238 -24.45 0.41 -9.20
CA TYR A 238 -25.16 1.01 -8.07
C TYR A 238 -26.14 2.10 -8.53
N ASN A 239 -25.70 2.97 -9.44
CA ASN A 239 -26.54 4.02 -10.00
C ASN A 239 -27.62 3.47 -10.94
N ALA A 240 -27.27 2.54 -11.85
CA ALA A 240 -28.21 1.96 -12.82
C ALA A 240 -29.36 1.22 -12.15
N LEU A 241 -29.11 0.56 -11.02
CA LEU A 241 -30.14 -0.13 -10.24
C LEU A 241 -30.93 0.79 -9.31
N GLY A 242 -30.63 2.09 -9.26
CA GLY A 242 -31.36 3.04 -8.41
C GLY A 242 -31.27 2.70 -6.91
N MET A 243 -30.13 2.15 -6.45
CA MET A 243 -29.98 1.72 -5.06
C MET A 243 -30.04 2.87 -4.09
N ARG A 244 -29.49 4.03 -4.47
CA ARG A 244 -29.58 5.28 -3.66
C ARG A 244 -31.03 5.71 -3.47
N GLN A 245 -31.84 5.67 -4.53
CA GLN A 245 -33.26 6.01 -4.49
C GLN A 245 -34.06 5.01 -3.63
N ALA A 246 -33.57 3.77 -3.54
CA ALA A 246 -34.11 2.75 -2.64
C ALA A 246 -33.66 2.93 -1.17
N GLY A 247 -32.90 4.00 -0.86
CA GLY A 247 -32.43 4.30 0.51
C GLY A 247 -31.21 3.51 0.96
N ILE A 248 -30.57 2.72 0.08
CA ILE A 248 -29.41 1.89 0.39
C ILE A 248 -28.14 2.72 0.18
N LYS A 249 -27.35 2.93 1.22
CA LYS A 249 -26.06 3.64 1.11
C LYS A 249 -24.97 2.64 0.72
N LEU A 250 -24.21 2.95 -0.35
CA LEU A 250 -22.98 2.24 -0.70
C LEU A 250 -21.84 2.76 0.16
N ILE A 251 -21.10 1.86 0.79
CA ILE A 251 -19.92 2.16 1.60
C ILE A 251 -18.83 1.11 1.33
N GLY A 252 -17.59 1.40 1.68
CA GLY A 252 -16.49 0.44 1.54
C GLY A 252 -15.12 1.05 1.87
N PRO A 253 -14.04 0.29 1.68
CA PRO A 253 -12.71 0.85 1.76
C PRO A 253 -12.44 1.79 0.58
N GLY A 254 -11.37 2.56 0.66
CA GLY A 254 -11.01 3.54 -0.38
C GLY A 254 -10.67 2.96 -1.74
N ASP A 255 -10.56 1.64 -1.85
CA ASP A 255 -10.50 0.94 -3.13
C ASP A 255 -11.68 1.30 -4.06
N LEU A 256 -12.84 1.67 -3.50
CA LEU A 256 -14.01 2.15 -4.24
C LEU A 256 -13.85 3.57 -4.78
N THR A 257 -12.95 4.37 -4.24
CA THR A 257 -12.76 5.79 -4.61
C THR A 257 -11.31 6.13 -4.93
N PRO A 258 -10.59 5.33 -5.77
CA PRO A 258 -9.21 5.64 -6.08
C PRO A 258 -9.11 7.01 -6.76
N ASP A 259 -8.26 7.89 -6.23
CA ASP A 259 -8.15 9.29 -6.66
C ASP A 259 -7.93 9.46 -8.16
N TYR A 260 -7.13 8.59 -8.78
CA TYR A 260 -6.83 8.65 -10.21
C TYR A 260 -8.00 8.23 -11.12
N LYS A 261 -9.03 7.55 -10.61
CA LYS A 261 -10.27 7.17 -11.34
C LYS A 261 -11.49 7.96 -10.91
N LEU A 262 -11.41 8.70 -9.81
CA LEU A 262 -12.57 9.36 -9.19
C LEU A 262 -13.38 10.23 -10.16
N GLN A 263 -12.68 11.01 -11.00
CA GLN A 263 -13.35 11.87 -11.99
C GLN A 263 -14.16 11.06 -13.03
N SER A 264 -13.70 9.87 -13.42
CA SER A 264 -14.38 9.01 -14.38
C SER A 264 -15.66 8.35 -13.85
N MET A 265 -15.87 8.38 -12.54
CA MET A 265 -17.11 7.87 -11.91
C MET A 265 -18.28 8.84 -12.05
N GLY A 266 -18.00 10.13 -12.32
CA GLY A 266 -19.01 11.17 -12.50
C GLY A 266 -19.88 11.37 -11.26
N ASP A 267 -21.03 12.00 -11.45
CA ASP A 267 -21.95 12.37 -10.37
C ASP A 267 -22.51 11.17 -9.59
N ALA A 268 -22.42 9.96 -10.15
CA ALA A 268 -22.80 8.74 -9.45
C ALA A 268 -22.02 8.53 -8.15
N ALA A 269 -20.78 9.03 -8.08
CA ALA A 269 -19.94 8.87 -6.90
C ALA A 269 -20.25 9.90 -5.78
N VAL A 270 -20.97 10.99 -6.06
CA VAL A 270 -21.27 12.02 -5.05
C VAL A 270 -22.05 11.42 -3.87
N GLY A 271 -21.59 11.65 -2.65
CA GLY A 271 -22.18 11.11 -1.42
C GLY A 271 -21.74 9.68 -1.09
N LEU A 272 -20.83 9.07 -1.88
CA LEU A 272 -20.19 7.81 -1.51
C LEU A 272 -19.28 8.03 -0.31
N VAL A 273 -19.42 7.20 0.71
CA VAL A 273 -18.60 7.25 1.91
C VAL A 273 -17.64 6.07 1.93
N THR A 274 -16.35 6.36 2.02
CA THR A 274 -15.28 5.35 2.12
C THR A 274 -14.35 5.66 3.27
N ILE A 275 -13.59 4.66 3.69
CA ILE A 275 -12.54 4.81 4.69
C ILE A 275 -11.22 4.27 4.14
N HIS A 276 -10.16 5.05 4.27
CA HIS A 276 -8.83 4.60 3.87
C HIS A 276 -7.73 5.43 4.53
N HIS A 277 -6.51 4.90 4.47
CA HIS A 277 -5.33 5.55 5.06
C HIS A 277 -4.82 6.77 4.27
N TYR A 278 -5.34 7.04 3.08
CA TYR A 278 -4.91 8.16 2.23
C TYR A 278 -6.00 8.58 1.25
N ASN A 279 -6.06 9.85 0.97
CA ASN A 279 -6.59 10.46 -0.25
C ASN A 279 -5.78 11.71 -0.61
N ALA A 280 -5.80 12.13 -1.87
CA ALA A 280 -4.98 13.24 -2.36
C ALA A 280 -5.38 14.61 -1.79
N ASP A 281 -6.58 14.72 -1.22
CA ASP A 281 -7.13 15.97 -0.68
C ASP A 281 -6.82 16.16 0.83
N LEU A 282 -6.00 15.29 1.45
CA LEU A 282 -5.58 15.43 2.85
C LEU A 282 -4.84 16.75 3.10
N ASP A 283 -5.33 17.51 4.08
CA ASP A 283 -4.79 18.83 4.43
C ASP A 283 -3.66 18.75 5.46
N ASN A 284 -2.48 18.34 5.01
CA ASN A 284 -1.26 18.44 5.80
C ASN A 284 -0.06 18.87 4.92
N PRO A 285 1.01 19.44 5.52
CA PRO A 285 2.15 19.96 4.76
C PRO A 285 2.88 18.90 3.92
N GLN A 286 3.01 17.68 4.44
CA GLN A 286 3.70 16.58 3.75
C GLN A 286 2.92 16.17 2.50
N ASN A 287 1.58 16.04 2.60
CA ASN A 287 0.75 15.74 1.45
C ASN A 287 0.78 16.84 0.38
N LYS A 288 0.67 18.10 0.80
CA LYS A 288 0.76 19.24 -0.14
C LYS A 288 2.07 19.21 -0.93
N ARG A 289 3.20 18.97 -0.26
CA ARG A 289 4.52 18.83 -0.90
C ARG A 289 4.58 17.63 -1.84
N PHE A 290 4.03 16.49 -1.43
CA PHE A 290 3.98 15.26 -2.21
C PHE A 290 3.14 15.43 -3.49
N VAL A 291 1.90 15.92 -3.35
CA VAL A 291 0.99 16.17 -4.48
C VAL A 291 1.56 17.21 -5.45
N GLN A 292 2.19 18.27 -4.94
CA GLN A 292 2.83 19.29 -5.78
C GLN A 292 4.00 18.70 -6.59
N ALA A 293 4.86 17.91 -5.96
CA ALA A 293 5.99 17.26 -6.64
C ALA A 293 5.50 16.23 -7.67
N TRP A 294 4.46 15.46 -7.33
CA TRP A 294 3.82 14.52 -8.22
C TRP A 294 3.28 15.20 -9.49
N LYS A 295 2.47 16.26 -9.32
CA LYS A 295 1.90 16.99 -10.46
C LYS A 295 2.95 17.67 -11.32
N LYS A 296 4.02 18.18 -10.71
CA LYS A 296 5.16 18.76 -11.45
C LYS A 296 5.86 17.74 -12.34
N GLU A 297 5.96 16.47 -11.89
CA GLU A 297 6.68 15.42 -12.59
C GLU A 297 5.80 14.70 -13.62
N PHE A 298 4.56 14.40 -13.26
CA PHE A 298 3.70 13.50 -14.05
C PHE A 298 2.53 14.20 -14.73
N GLY A 299 2.47 15.54 -14.64
CA GLY A 299 1.43 16.37 -15.26
C GLY A 299 0.40 16.91 -14.25
N ALA A 300 -0.13 18.09 -14.56
CA ALA A 300 -1.06 18.82 -13.66
C ALA A 300 -2.35 18.02 -13.34
N ASP A 301 -2.82 17.21 -14.29
CA ASP A 301 -4.02 16.38 -14.16
C ASP A 301 -3.75 15.03 -13.48
N SER A 302 -2.47 14.67 -13.28
CA SER A 302 -2.11 13.43 -12.59
C SER A 302 -2.32 13.57 -11.09
N THR A 303 -3.04 12.60 -10.50
CA THR A 303 -3.33 12.59 -9.06
C THR A 303 -2.71 11.33 -8.43
N PRO A 304 -1.93 11.47 -7.35
CA PRO A 304 -1.49 10.32 -6.59
C PRO A 304 -2.66 9.69 -5.85
N ASP A 305 -2.63 8.38 -5.69
CA ASP A 305 -3.58 7.65 -4.87
C ASP A 305 -2.89 6.95 -3.68
N PHE A 306 -3.63 6.11 -2.98
CA PHE A 306 -3.10 5.34 -1.86
C PHE A 306 -1.94 4.41 -2.26
N MET A 307 -1.88 3.89 -3.51
CA MET A 307 -0.74 3.08 -3.98
C MET A 307 0.49 3.96 -4.22
N GLY A 308 0.29 5.19 -4.68
CA GLY A 308 1.36 6.17 -4.86
C GLY A 308 2.05 6.51 -3.53
N VAL A 309 1.27 6.78 -2.49
CA VAL A 309 1.85 7.07 -1.17
C VAL A 309 2.51 5.83 -0.55
N GLN A 310 2.02 4.63 -0.82
CA GLN A 310 2.64 3.38 -0.37
C GLN A 310 4.01 3.15 -1.02
N GLY A 311 4.17 3.46 -2.30
CA GLY A 311 5.48 3.47 -2.97
C GLY A 311 6.44 4.47 -2.34
N TYR A 312 5.96 5.66 -2.01
CA TYR A 312 6.72 6.70 -1.31
C TYR A 312 7.19 6.22 0.08
N ASP A 313 6.28 5.69 0.89
CA ASP A 313 6.58 5.23 2.25
C ASP A 313 7.46 3.98 2.26
N GLY A 314 7.29 3.09 1.27
CA GLY A 314 8.16 1.94 1.12
C GLY A 314 9.61 2.34 0.87
N MET A 315 9.84 3.37 0.06
CA MET A 315 11.20 3.90 -0.13
C MET A 315 11.73 4.62 1.11
N ALA A 316 10.86 5.28 1.89
CA ALA A 316 11.24 5.87 3.17
C ALA A 316 11.72 4.80 4.17
N ALA A 317 10.98 3.68 4.27
CA ALA A 317 11.37 2.54 5.12
C ALA A 317 12.68 1.89 4.65
N ILE A 318 12.87 1.72 3.34
CA ILE A 318 14.10 1.19 2.76
C ILE A 318 15.28 2.15 3.03
N ALA A 319 15.09 3.46 2.89
CA ALA A 319 16.12 4.46 3.20
C ALA A 319 16.56 4.39 4.66
N HIS A 320 15.58 4.24 5.58
CA HIS A 320 15.88 4.04 7.00
C HIS A 320 16.74 2.79 7.23
N VAL A 321 16.38 1.65 6.64
CA VAL A 321 17.13 0.39 6.75
C VAL A 321 18.55 0.55 6.20
N VAL A 322 18.69 1.10 4.99
CA VAL A 322 19.99 1.25 4.33
C VAL A 322 20.93 2.11 5.15
N THR A 323 20.44 3.22 5.69
CA THR A 323 21.25 4.13 6.50
C THR A 323 21.58 3.55 7.89
N ALA A 324 20.60 2.93 8.56
CA ALA A 324 20.79 2.31 9.87
C ALA A 324 21.81 1.15 9.84
N LEU A 325 21.86 0.40 8.72
CA LEU A 325 22.76 -0.74 8.54
C LEU A 325 24.05 -0.40 7.77
N ASN A 326 24.34 0.87 7.55
CA ASN A 326 25.52 1.31 6.81
C ASN A 326 25.67 0.60 5.45
N GLY A 327 24.57 0.44 4.73
CA GLY A 327 24.51 -0.19 3.40
C GLY A 327 24.69 -1.72 3.39
N LYS A 328 24.99 -2.36 4.50
CA LYS A 328 25.17 -3.82 4.61
C LYS A 328 23.88 -4.47 5.09
N ILE A 329 23.05 -4.89 4.15
CA ILE A 329 21.70 -5.38 4.45
C ILE A 329 21.74 -6.82 4.94
N ASP A 330 21.64 -6.99 6.26
CA ASP A 330 21.29 -8.24 6.93
C ASP A 330 19.78 -8.24 7.21
N ALA A 331 19.08 -9.30 6.87
CA ALA A 331 17.61 -9.32 6.92
C ALA A 331 17.06 -9.25 8.35
N ASP A 332 17.70 -9.92 9.30
CA ASP A 332 17.27 -9.88 10.72
C ASP A 332 17.51 -8.50 11.31
N ALA A 333 18.68 -7.90 11.04
CA ALA A 333 18.98 -6.53 11.45
C ALA A 333 18.04 -5.51 10.79
N ALA A 334 17.69 -5.71 9.51
CA ALA A 334 16.76 -4.86 8.76
C ALA A 334 15.34 -4.88 9.35
N ILE A 335 14.83 -6.06 9.67
CA ILE A 335 13.54 -6.20 10.37
C ILE A 335 13.60 -5.53 11.74
N ASN A 336 14.69 -5.69 12.49
CA ASN A 336 14.84 -5.05 13.79
C ASN A 336 14.89 -3.51 13.67
N ALA A 337 15.53 -2.98 12.63
CA ALA A 337 15.55 -1.54 12.36
C ALA A 337 14.15 -0.98 12.05
N LEU A 338 13.28 -1.79 11.43
CA LEU A 338 11.90 -1.38 11.12
C LEU A 338 10.95 -1.49 12.33
N ARG A 339 11.25 -2.31 13.35
CA ARG A 339 10.40 -2.44 14.53
C ARG A 339 10.31 -1.13 15.31
N GLY A 340 9.10 -0.57 15.38
CA GLY A 340 8.86 0.71 16.05
C GLY A 340 9.33 1.95 15.25
N TRP A 341 9.80 1.78 14.01
CA TRP A 341 10.13 2.90 13.12
C TRP A 341 8.93 3.81 12.95
N LYS A 342 9.18 5.12 12.97
CA LYS A 342 8.16 6.18 12.81
C LYS A 342 8.56 7.09 11.67
N TYR A 343 7.54 7.59 10.94
CA TYR A 343 7.76 8.50 9.82
C TYR A 343 6.57 9.44 9.63
N ASP A 344 6.86 10.70 9.28
CA ASP A 344 5.86 11.70 8.92
C ASP A 344 5.57 11.61 7.41
N SER A 345 4.64 10.74 7.05
CA SER A 345 4.24 10.46 5.69
C SER A 345 3.28 11.51 5.13
N PRO A 346 3.12 11.61 3.80
CA PRO A 346 2.02 12.38 3.19
C PRO A 346 0.63 12.00 3.70
N ARG A 347 0.44 10.75 4.12
CA ARG A 347 -0.82 10.29 4.75
C ARG A 347 -0.90 10.53 6.26
N GLY A 348 -0.04 11.38 6.82
CA GLY A 348 0.07 11.61 8.25
C GLY A 348 1.08 10.66 8.92
N PRO A 349 1.19 10.70 10.28
CA PRO A 349 2.17 9.91 11.01
C PRO A 349 1.90 8.41 10.83
N ILE A 350 2.97 7.68 10.53
CA ILE A 350 2.97 6.22 10.45
C ILE A 350 4.03 5.61 11.36
N SER A 351 3.82 4.37 11.76
CA SER A 351 4.87 3.58 12.42
C SER A 351 4.71 2.09 12.09
N ILE A 352 5.78 1.32 12.30
CA ILE A 352 5.71 -0.15 12.20
C ILE A 352 5.53 -0.73 13.59
N ASP A 353 4.45 -1.49 13.79
CA ASP A 353 4.21 -2.18 15.07
C ASP A 353 5.35 -3.18 15.33
N PRO A 354 6.03 -3.08 16.49
CA PRO A 354 7.21 -3.89 16.77
C PRO A 354 6.91 -5.39 16.91
N ARG A 355 5.66 -5.75 17.26
CA ARG A 355 5.23 -7.14 17.42
C ARG A 355 4.81 -7.76 16.07
N THR A 356 3.94 -7.07 15.34
CA THR A 356 3.31 -7.61 14.14
C THR A 356 4.06 -7.30 12.85
N ARG A 357 4.95 -6.30 12.85
CA ARG A 357 5.68 -5.76 11.68
C ARG A 357 4.75 -5.17 10.61
N ASP A 358 3.53 -4.87 11.00
CA ASP A 358 2.57 -4.12 10.20
C ASP A 358 2.58 -2.65 10.51
N ILE A 359 2.07 -1.88 9.57
CA ILE A 359 1.88 -0.46 9.72
C ILE A 359 0.85 -0.15 10.82
N VAL A 360 1.10 0.94 11.53
CA VAL A 360 0.11 1.66 12.36
C VAL A 360 -0.05 3.04 11.73
N MET A 361 -1.25 3.44 11.40
CA MET A 361 -1.54 4.63 10.63
C MET A 361 -2.91 5.21 10.94
N ASN A 362 -3.19 6.41 10.45
CA ASN A 362 -4.55 6.96 10.50
C ASN A 362 -5.42 6.36 9.39
N GLU A 363 -6.71 6.22 9.69
CA GLU A 363 -7.76 5.93 8.71
C GLU A 363 -8.68 7.16 8.61
N TYR A 364 -8.98 7.56 7.38
CA TYR A 364 -9.77 8.76 7.07
C TYR A 364 -11.11 8.34 6.51
N LEU A 365 -12.18 8.67 7.23
CA LEU A 365 -13.56 8.57 6.73
C LEU A 365 -13.80 9.74 5.80
N SER A 366 -14.05 9.48 4.53
CA SER A 366 -14.19 10.48 3.48
C SER A 366 -15.51 10.35 2.76
N GLU A 367 -16.08 11.51 2.37
CA GLU A 367 -17.24 11.59 1.49
C GLU A 367 -16.86 12.23 0.17
N VAL A 368 -17.29 11.62 -0.93
CA VAL A 368 -17.09 12.22 -2.25
C VAL A 368 -18.04 13.38 -2.44
N VAL A 369 -17.49 14.57 -2.68
CA VAL A 369 -18.26 15.81 -2.91
C VAL A 369 -17.78 16.51 -4.19
N LYS A 370 -18.60 17.40 -4.74
CA LYS A 370 -18.17 18.33 -5.79
C LYS A 370 -17.57 19.59 -5.18
N SER A 371 -16.38 19.95 -5.63
CA SER A 371 -15.69 21.17 -5.24
C SER A 371 -14.92 21.72 -6.45
N GLY A 372 -15.10 22.99 -6.78
CA GLY A 372 -14.41 23.62 -7.90
C GLY A 372 -14.65 22.93 -9.26
N GLY A 373 -15.81 22.34 -9.48
CA GLY A 373 -16.17 21.65 -10.72
C GLY A 373 -15.61 20.22 -10.85
N ARG A 374 -14.93 19.69 -9.82
CA ARG A 374 -14.36 18.33 -9.80
C ARG A 374 -14.87 17.53 -8.58
N LEU A 375 -14.74 16.22 -8.64
CA LEU A 375 -14.97 15.35 -7.50
C LEU A 375 -13.75 15.36 -6.60
N VAL A 376 -13.96 15.47 -5.29
CA VAL A 376 -12.91 15.42 -4.26
C VAL A 376 -13.36 14.54 -3.10
N GLN A 377 -12.42 13.98 -2.39
CA GLN A 377 -12.66 13.19 -1.18
C GLN A 377 -12.54 14.10 0.05
N LYS A 378 -13.68 14.56 0.55
CA LYS A 378 -13.73 15.40 1.76
C LYS A 378 -13.60 14.51 2.99
N ASN A 379 -12.55 14.71 3.78
CA ASN A 379 -12.41 14.06 5.08
C ASN A 379 -13.54 14.54 6.03
N ILE A 380 -14.33 13.60 6.55
CA ILE A 380 -15.43 13.82 7.50
C ILE A 380 -15.17 13.16 8.86
N GLY A 381 -14.05 12.46 9.02
CA GLY A 381 -13.64 11.85 10.27
C GLY A 381 -12.26 11.21 10.15
N THR A 382 -11.53 11.16 11.27
CA THR A 382 -10.21 10.54 11.33
C THR A 382 -10.15 9.60 12.53
N ILE A 383 -9.73 8.36 12.30
CA ILE A 383 -9.41 7.38 13.35
C ILE A 383 -7.90 7.30 13.40
N VAL A 384 -7.31 7.65 14.55
CA VAL A 384 -5.86 7.79 14.69
C VAL A 384 -5.21 6.47 15.13
N ALA A 385 -3.99 6.23 14.65
CA ALA A 385 -3.13 5.13 15.09
C ALA A 385 -3.80 3.75 15.03
N VAL A 386 -4.53 3.49 13.94
CA VAL A 386 -5.22 2.22 13.71
C VAL A 386 -4.18 1.12 13.49
N LYS A 387 -4.35 -0.01 14.16
CA LYS A 387 -3.58 -1.23 14.03
C LYS A 387 -4.31 -2.28 13.21
N ASP A 388 -3.59 -3.31 12.78
CA ASP A 388 -4.21 -4.50 12.16
C ASP A 388 -5.06 -5.27 13.20
N MET A 389 -6.38 -5.08 13.13
CA MET A 389 -7.32 -5.68 14.08
C MET A 389 -7.40 -7.21 13.98
N CYS A 390 -7.06 -7.82 12.85
CA CYS A 390 -6.92 -9.27 12.75
C CYS A 390 -5.93 -9.83 13.78
N LYS A 391 -4.79 -9.17 13.92
CA LYS A 391 -3.71 -9.56 14.84
C LYS A 391 -3.97 -9.12 16.28
N GLU A 392 -4.59 -7.97 16.46
CA GLU A 392 -4.98 -7.50 17.80
C GLU A 392 -6.04 -8.42 18.43
N LEU A 393 -7.00 -8.89 17.63
CA LEU A 393 -8.07 -9.80 18.09
C LEU A 393 -7.69 -11.28 18.02
N GLY A 394 -6.60 -11.64 17.31
CA GLY A 394 -6.22 -13.02 17.07
C GLY A 394 -7.24 -13.80 16.23
N GLU A 395 -7.79 -13.15 15.20
CA GLU A 395 -8.83 -13.73 14.35
C GLU A 395 -8.24 -14.61 13.23
N GLY A 396 -8.95 -15.67 12.86
CA GLY A 396 -8.64 -16.50 11.70
C GLY A 396 -7.19 -16.96 11.62
N ARG A 397 -6.54 -16.68 10.49
CA ARG A 397 -5.12 -16.98 10.24
C ARG A 397 -4.13 -16.03 10.94
N CYS A 398 -4.62 -15.00 11.63
CA CYS A 398 -3.80 -14.11 12.44
C CYS A 398 -3.60 -14.62 13.88
N LYS A 399 -4.17 -15.76 14.25
CA LYS A 399 -3.85 -16.44 15.52
C LYS A 399 -2.36 -16.76 15.53
N GLN A 400 -1.66 -16.28 16.55
CA GLN A 400 -0.24 -16.58 16.81
C GLN A 400 -0.15 -17.76 17.77
#